data_35d9f81a1d65a2c223c69a205ce83c39
#
_entry.id   35d9f81a1d65a2c223c69a205ce83c39
#
_cell.length_a   1.000
_cell.length_b   1.000
_cell.length_c   1.000
_cell.angle_alpha   90.00
_cell.angle_beta   90.00
_cell.angle_gamma   90.00
#
_symmetry.space_group_name_H-M   'P 1'
#
loop_
_entity.id
_entity.type
_entity.pdbx_description
1 polymer ?
#
loop_
_entity_poly.entity_id
_entity_poly.type
_entity_poly.pdbx_seq_one_letter_code
_entity_poly.pdbx_strand_id
1 'polypeptide(L)'
;MKPIFLFITAIAVCYGCNSKKDSPAAENETPASKKEIPSAAIQIKSALLSAPAEKRDGCTVYGYSPDKQLILLKQGTNELICLADNPDEPDFSVACYVKELESFMQRGRELRKQGIKDDSLFNEREKEVKAGRLQMPKQPAALYVYSSKEEDYNRTTGEVKKGYLRYVIYIPYATVASTGLPEKPSADGMPWIMNAGTHSAHIMINP
;
A
#
# COMPACT_ATOMS: atom_id res chain seq x y z
N MET A 1 -45.23 -58.24 32.33
CA MET A 1 -44.75 -58.42 33.69
C MET A 1 -43.71 -57.30 33.95
N LYS A 2 -44.08 -56.35 34.79
CA LYS A 2 -43.17 -55.30 35.30
C LYS A 2 -42.33 -55.83 36.44
N PRO A 3 -41.13 -55.33 36.65
CA PRO A 3 -40.91 -54.77 37.98
C PRO A 3 -40.35 -53.33 37.95
N ILE A 4 -40.84 -52.60 38.87
CA ILE A 4 -40.49 -51.31 39.42
C ILE A 4 -39.16 -51.46 40.16
N PHE A 5 -38.21 -50.52 39.94
CA PHE A 5 -37.07 -50.28 40.85
C PHE A 5 -36.99 -48.86 41.29
N LEU A 6 -36.80 -48.72 42.55
CA LEU A 6 -36.97 -47.62 43.47
C LEU A 6 -35.83 -46.56 43.34
N PHE A 7 -36.20 -45.30 43.40
CA PHE A 7 -35.29 -44.15 43.51
C PHE A 7 -34.63 -44.08 44.91
N ILE A 8 -33.34 -43.81 44.93
CA ILE A 8 -32.65 -43.29 46.08
C ILE A 8 -32.01 -41.94 45.68
N THR A 9 -32.53 -40.90 46.27
CA THR A 9 -32.04 -39.50 46.16
C THR A 9 -30.83 -39.31 47.06
N ALA A 10 -29.67 -39.01 46.52
CA ALA A 10 -28.52 -38.53 47.29
C ALA A 10 -28.32 -37.02 46.97
N ILE A 11 -28.59 -36.19 47.97
CA ILE A 11 -28.32 -34.76 47.95
C ILE A 11 -26.82 -34.56 48.29
N ALA A 12 -26.04 -34.13 47.32
CA ALA A 12 -24.68 -33.66 47.55
C ALA A 12 -24.68 -32.13 47.52
N VAL A 13 -24.46 -31.55 48.67
CA VAL A 13 -24.22 -30.08 48.82
C VAL A 13 -22.79 -29.82 48.46
N CYS A 14 -22.51 -29.24 47.30
CA CYS A 14 -21.21 -28.71 46.95
C CYS A 14 -21.14 -27.23 47.25
N TYR A 15 -20.29 -26.86 48.17
CA TYR A 15 -19.83 -25.49 48.46
C TYR A 15 -19.22 -24.87 47.22
N GLY A 16 -19.77 -23.76 46.76
CA GLY A 16 -19.27 -22.98 45.65
C GLY A 16 -18.03 -22.17 46.06
N CYS A 17 -16.90 -22.49 45.47
CA CYS A 17 -15.77 -21.56 45.37
C CYS A 17 -16.04 -20.61 44.22
N ASN A 18 -16.28 -19.34 44.53
CA ASN A 18 -16.45 -18.24 43.58
C ASN A 18 -15.08 -17.79 43.08
N SER A 19 -14.58 -18.43 42.00
CA SER A 19 -13.44 -17.93 41.27
C SER A 19 -13.92 -16.87 40.28
N LYS A 20 -13.67 -15.59 40.59
CA LYS A 20 -13.74 -14.50 39.61
C LYS A 20 -12.79 -14.84 38.46
N LYS A 21 -13.33 -15.20 37.29
CA LYS A 21 -12.63 -15.12 36.04
C LYS A 21 -12.46 -13.64 35.72
N ASP A 22 -11.24 -13.16 35.81
CA ASP A 22 -10.85 -11.91 35.20
C ASP A 22 -11.05 -12.05 33.69
N SER A 23 -12.06 -11.35 33.18
CA SER A 23 -12.29 -11.14 31.76
C SER A 23 -11.12 -10.27 31.26
N PRO A 24 -10.44 -10.63 30.16
CA PRO A 24 -9.48 -9.70 29.59
C PRO A 24 -10.22 -8.41 29.25
N ALA A 25 -9.69 -7.29 29.73
CA ALA A 25 -10.16 -5.97 29.38
C ALA A 25 -10.20 -5.86 27.85
N ALA A 26 -11.35 -5.50 27.31
CA ALA A 26 -11.45 -5.10 25.92
C ALA A 26 -10.44 -3.98 25.72
N GLU A 27 -9.43 -4.21 24.90
CA GLU A 27 -8.59 -3.14 24.38
C GLU A 27 -9.54 -2.15 23.71
N ASN A 28 -9.65 -0.97 24.30
CA ASN A 28 -10.28 0.17 23.67
C ASN A 28 -9.44 0.48 22.42
N GLU A 29 -9.87 -0.03 21.27
CA GLU A 29 -9.43 0.51 19.99
C GLU A 29 -9.82 1.99 19.99
N THR A 30 -8.85 2.84 20.26
CA THR A 30 -8.98 4.28 20.06
C THR A 30 -9.37 4.46 18.59
N PRO A 31 -10.50 5.13 18.27
CA PRO A 31 -10.89 5.32 16.87
C PRO A 31 -9.74 6.03 16.18
N ALA A 32 -9.23 5.42 15.08
CA ALA A 32 -8.15 5.96 14.29
C ALA A 32 -8.47 7.42 13.98
N SER A 33 -7.69 8.33 14.53
CA SER A 33 -7.86 9.76 14.35
C SER A 33 -7.86 10.03 12.85
N LYS A 34 -8.94 10.61 12.35
CA LYS A 34 -9.09 10.92 10.91
C LYS A 34 -7.92 11.81 10.52
N LYS A 35 -7.03 11.30 9.67
CA LYS A 35 -5.84 12.04 9.25
C LYS A 35 -6.25 13.35 8.58
N GLU A 36 -5.69 14.45 9.04
CA GLU A 36 -5.87 15.75 8.39
C GLU A 36 -5.16 15.75 7.03
N ILE A 37 -5.87 16.24 6.01
CA ILE A 37 -5.31 16.39 4.67
C ILE A 37 -4.51 17.70 4.63
N PRO A 38 -3.19 17.64 4.33
CA PRO A 38 -2.38 18.84 4.27
C PRO A 38 -2.82 19.81 3.18
N SER A 39 -2.43 21.08 3.28
CA SER A 39 -2.67 22.05 2.22
C SER A 39 -2.05 21.59 0.89
N ALA A 40 -2.57 22.09 -0.23
CA ALA A 40 -2.06 21.75 -1.57
C ALA A 40 -0.54 21.99 -1.69
N ALA A 41 -0.02 23.09 -1.12
CA ALA A 41 1.40 23.40 -1.12
C ALA A 41 2.23 22.34 -0.39
N ILE A 42 1.75 21.86 0.77
CA ILE A 42 2.41 20.81 1.54
C ILE A 42 2.33 19.47 0.83
N GLN A 43 1.19 19.12 0.24
CA GLN A 43 1.06 17.90 -0.54
C GLN A 43 2.02 17.89 -1.75
N ILE A 44 2.13 19.00 -2.49
CA ILE A 44 3.10 19.15 -3.60
C ILE A 44 4.51 18.96 -3.08
N LYS A 45 4.90 19.67 -2.01
CA LYS A 45 6.24 19.58 -1.39
C LYS A 45 6.60 18.15 -1.04
N SER A 46 5.72 17.45 -0.33
CA SER A 46 5.97 16.08 0.13
C SER A 46 5.94 15.05 -1.01
N ALA A 47 5.02 15.17 -1.98
CA ALA A 47 4.96 14.27 -3.14
C ALA A 47 6.27 14.28 -3.95
N LEU A 48 6.88 15.47 -4.10
CA LEU A 48 8.13 15.64 -4.85
C LEU A 48 9.36 15.03 -4.15
N LEU A 49 9.26 14.61 -2.88
CA LEU A 49 10.35 13.90 -2.19
C LEU A 49 10.72 12.58 -2.89
N SER A 50 9.75 11.92 -3.52
CA SER A 50 10.00 10.68 -4.28
C SER A 50 10.66 10.91 -5.65
N ALA A 51 10.57 12.12 -6.22
CA ALA A 51 11.14 12.41 -7.52
C ALA A 51 12.66 12.68 -7.46
N PRO A 52 13.44 12.32 -8.51
CA PRO A 52 14.80 12.78 -8.68
C PRO A 52 14.88 14.30 -8.56
N ALA A 53 15.87 14.80 -7.79
CA ALA A 53 15.94 16.21 -7.38
C ALA A 53 15.90 17.16 -8.58
N GLU A 54 16.63 16.84 -9.64
CA GLU A 54 16.77 17.65 -10.85
C GLU A 54 15.50 17.67 -11.73
N LYS A 55 14.53 16.79 -11.46
CA LYS A 55 13.25 16.69 -12.22
C LYS A 55 12.05 17.28 -11.48
N ARG A 56 12.16 17.60 -10.20
CA ARG A 56 11.03 17.99 -9.32
C ARG A 56 10.21 19.15 -9.86
N ASP A 57 10.87 20.18 -10.40
CA ASP A 57 10.19 21.38 -10.88
C ASP A 57 9.25 21.10 -12.05
N GLY A 58 9.58 20.14 -12.90
CA GLY A 58 8.79 19.75 -14.06
C GLY A 58 7.73 18.70 -13.79
N CYS A 59 7.63 18.10 -12.59
CA CYS A 59 6.68 17.03 -12.31
C CYS A 59 5.23 17.50 -12.29
N THR A 60 4.33 16.68 -12.84
CA THR A 60 2.89 16.76 -12.59
C THR A 60 2.61 16.18 -11.19
N VAL A 61 1.77 16.85 -10.38
CA VAL A 61 1.46 16.38 -9.03
C VAL A 61 -0.04 16.25 -8.85
N TYR A 62 -0.49 15.07 -8.45
CA TYR A 62 -1.83 14.81 -7.94
C TYR A 62 -1.80 14.70 -6.42
N GLY A 63 -2.85 15.17 -5.77
CA GLY A 63 -3.05 15.04 -4.34
C GLY A 63 -4.53 15.00 -4.01
N TYR A 64 -4.88 15.21 -2.76
CA TYR A 64 -6.24 14.97 -2.28
C TYR A 64 -6.93 16.28 -1.87
N SER A 65 -8.20 16.42 -2.28
CA SER A 65 -9.11 17.43 -1.76
C SER A 65 -9.53 17.11 -0.33
N PRO A 66 -10.15 18.05 0.42
CA PRO A 66 -10.72 17.78 1.74
C PRO A 66 -11.70 16.59 1.77
N ASP A 67 -12.37 16.32 0.65
CA ASP A 67 -13.29 15.20 0.47
C ASP A 67 -12.59 13.91 0.01
N LYS A 68 -11.25 13.86 0.13
CA LYS A 68 -10.41 12.71 -0.24
C LYS A 68 -10.49 12.31 -1.73
N GLN A 69 -10.86 13.24 -2.61
CA GLN A 69 -10.81 12.98 -4.04
C GLN A 69 -9.41 13.30 -4.57
N LEU A 70 -8.87 12.41 -5.40
CA LEU A 70 -7.60 12.66 -6.08
C LEU A 70 -7.81 13.74 -7.15
N ILE A 71 -7.10 14.86 -7.03
CA ILE A 71 -7.19 16.02 -7.90
C ILE A 71 -5.82 16.45 -8.39
N LEU A 72 -5.77 17.15 -9.51
CA LEU A 72 -4.55 17.77 -10.02
C LEU A 72 -4.19 18.99 -9.15
N LEU A 73 -3.02 18.97 -8.51
CA LEU A 73 -2.50 20.08 -7.70
C LEU A 73 -1.49 20.94 -8.47
N LYS A 74 -0.71 20.32 -9.34
CA LYS A 74 0.31 21.00 -10.15
C LYS A 74 0.40 20.36 -11.52
N GLN A 75 0.23 21.14 -12.58
CA GLN A 75 0.54 20.71 -13.94
C GLN A 75 2.03 20.76 -14.18
N GLY A 76 2.60 19.67 -14.64
CA GLY A 76 4.03 19.54 -14.95
C GLY A 76 4.33 19.62 -16.45
N THR A 77 5.62 19.65 -16.77
CA THR A 77 6.16 19.75 -18.14
C THR A 77 7.03 18.57 -18.54
N ASN A 78 7.46 17.73 -17.57
CA ASN A 78 8.27 16.54 -17.84
C ASN A 78 7.43 15.26 -17.86
N GLU A 79 8.12 14.11 -17.93
CA GLU A 79 7.53 12.79 -18.03
C GLU A 79 7.03 12.21 -16.70
N LEU A 80 7.21 12.90 -15.55
CA LEU A 80 6.91 12.34 -14.23
C LEU A 80 5.55 12.80 -13.71
N ILE A 81 4.83 11.83 -13.14
CA ILE A 81 3.60 12.02 -12.36
C ILE A 81 3.89 11.62 -10.93
N CYS A 82 3.68 12.54 -9.99
CA CYS A 82 3.85 12.31 -8.56
C CYS A 82 2.48 12.31 -7.86
N LEU A 83 2.33 11.41 -6.89
CA LEU A 83 1.15 11.27 -6.06
C LEU A 83 1.49 11.65 -4.62
N ALA A 84 0.66 12.49 -4.03
CA ALA A 84 0.73 12.81 -2.60
C ALA A 84 0.31 11.60 -1.74
N ASP A 85 0.60 11.70 -0.45
CA ASP A 85 0.24 10.71 0.56
C ASP A 85 -1.26 10.44 0.58
N ASN A 86 -1.62 9.15 0.55
CA ASN A 86 -3.02 8.75 0.58
C ASN A 86 -3.58 8.86 2.02
N PRO A 87 -4.59 9.70 2.27
CA PRO A 87 -5.14 9.89 3.62
C PRO A 87 -5.85 8.66 4.21
N ASP A 88 -6.08 7.62 3.40
CA ASP A 88 -6.70 6.37 3.84
C ASP A 88 -5.67 5.28 4.20
N GLU A 89 -4.39 5.51 3.91
CA GLU A 89 -3.31 4.58 4.28
C GLU A 89 -2.72 4.94 5.65
N PRO A 90 -2.25 3.96 6.44
CA PRO A 90 -1.82 4.18 7.82
C PRO A 90 -0.50 4.97 7.93
N ASP A 91 0.47 4.69 7.08
CA ASP A 91 1.79 5.32 7.08
C ASP A 91 1.91 6.35 5.95
N PHE A 92 2.93 7.23 6.03
CA PHE A 92 3.23 8.18 4.97
C PHE A 92 3.86 7.47 3.78
N SER A 93 3.31 7.69 2.59
CA SER A 93 3.88 7.16 1.35
C SER A 93 3.52 8.02 0.15
N VAL A 94 4.54 8.48 -0.56
CA VAL A 94 4.42 9.24 -1.80
C VAL A 94 5.15 8.53 -2.93
N ALA A 95 4.69 8.71 -4.15
CA ALA A 95 5.25 8.03 -5.31
C ALA A 95 5.37 8.95 -6.51
N CYS A 96 6.44 8.77 -7.30
CA CYS A 96 6.60 9.38 -8.62
C CYS A 96 6.88 8.29 -9.65
N TYR A 97 6.26 8.37 -10.82
CA TYR A 97 6.46 7.41 -11.90
C TYR A 97 6.38 8.07 -13.28
N VAL A 98 6.96 7.41 -14.26
CA VAL A 98 6.89 7.87 -15.66
C VAL A 98 5.48 7.72 -16.22
N LYS A 99 5.06 8.62 -17.09
CA LYS A 99 3.69 8.69 -17.67
C LYS A 99 3.25 7.38 -18.34
N GLU A 100 4.18 6.60 -18.85
CA GLU A 100 3.91 5.30 -19.47
C GLU A 100 3.30 4.29 -18.50
N LEU A 101 3.47 4.49 -17.18
CA LEU A 101 2.83 3.69 -16.14
C LEU A 101 1.44 4.18 -15.76
N GLU A 102 0.99 5.37 -16.23
CA GLU A 102 -0.25 5.97 -15.71
C GLU A 102 -1.48 5.09 -15.87
N SER A 103 -1.69 4.49 -17.05
CA SER A 103 -2.83 3.59 -17.27
C SER A 103 -2.88 2.45 -16.25
N PHE A 104 -1.74 1.85 -15.96
CA PHE A 104 -1.63 0.75 -14.98
C PHE A 104 -1.83 1.23 -13.54
N MET A 105 -1.26 2.38 -13.18
CA MET A 105 -1.39 2.97 -11.84
C MET A 105 -2.81 3.49 -11.59
N GLN A 106 -3.40 4.19 -12.56
CA GLN A 106 -4.78 4.66 -12.50
C GLN A 106 -5.75 3.48 -12.32
N ARG A 107 -5.60 2.42 -13.14
CA ARG A 107 -6.47 1.24 -13.02
C ARG A 107 -6.37 0.58 -11.63
N GLY A 108 -5.18 0.55 -11.06
CA GLY A 108 -4.99 0.07 -9.69
C GLY A 108 -5.74 0.92 -8.64
N ARG A 109 -5.74 2.25 -8.79
CA ARG A 109 -6.50 3.17 -7.93
C ARG A 109 -8.01 2.98 -8.08
N GLU A 110 -8.51 2.81 -9.30
CA GLU A 110 -9.93 2.56 -9.59
C GLU A 110 -10.43 1.27 -8.95
N LEU A 111 -9.68 0.18 -9.10
CA LEU A 111 -10.01 -1.11 -8.50
C LEU A 111 -10.04 -1.05 -6.96
N ARG A 112 -9.07 -0.35 -6.34
CA ARG A 112 -9.06 -0.15 -4.88
C ARG A 112 -10.26 0.64 -4.40
N LYS A 113 -10.71 1.67 -5.13
CA LYS A 113 -11.96 2.40 -4.82
C LYS A 113 -13.19 1.51 -4.86
N GLN A 114 -13.16 0.43 -5.66
CA GLN A 114 -14.20 -0.60 -5.72
C GLN A 114 -14.05 -1.68 -4.63
N GLY A 115 -13.09 -1.54 -3.72
CA GLY A 115 -12.81 -2.50 -2.66
C GLY A 115 -11.97 -3.71 -3.10
N ILE A 116 -11.47 -3.73 -4.34
CA ILE A 116 -10.64 -4.82 -4.88
C ILE A 116 -9.19 -4.58 -4.45
N LYS A 117 -8.60 -5.55 -3.74
CA LYS A 117 -7.27 -5.47 -3.14
C LYS A 117 -6.46 -6.75 -3.39
N ASP A 118 -5.19 -6.71 -3.05
CA ASP A 118 -4.26 -7.84 -3.01
C ASP A 118 -4.27 -8.71 -4.28
N ASP A 119 -4.36 -10.01 -4.14
CA ASP A 119 -4.36 -10.96 -5.25
C ASP A 119 -5.51 -10.73 -6.24
N SER A 120 -6.67 -10.29 -5.77
CA SER A 120 -7.80 -9.96 -6.63
C SER A 120 -7.50 -8.77 -7.54
N LEU A 121 -6.82 -7.74 -7.03
CA LEU A 121 -6.37 -6.60 -7.81
C LEU A 121 -5.32 -7.00 -8.84
N PHE A 122 -4.36 -7.84 -8.43
CA PHE A 122 -3.34 -8.38 -9.34
C PHE A 122 -3.99 -9.15 -10.48
N ASN A 123 -4.87 -10.11 -10.17
CA ASN A 123 -5.52 -10.98 -11.13
C ASN A 123 -6.44 -10.21 -12.09
N GLU A 124 -7.18 -9.21 -11.61
CA GLU A 124 -8.05 -8.41 -12.49
C GLU A 124 -7.23 -7.57 -13.49
N ARG A 125 -6.13 -6.94 -13.04
CA ARG A 125 -5.23 -6.24 -13.95
C ARG A 125 -4.54 -7.18 -14.94
N GLU A 126 -4.12 -8.36 -14.49
CA GLU A 126 -3.52 -9.36 -15.40
C GLU A 126 -4.48 -9.78 -16.50
N LYS A 127 -5.74 -10.05 -16.15
CA LYS A 127 -6.81 -10.38 -17.09
C LYS A 127 -7.05 -9.26 -18.10
N GLU A 128 -7.07 -8.01 -17.65
CA GLU A 128 -7.23 -6.85 -18.51
C GLU A 128 -6.03 -6.65 -19.46
N VAL A 129 -4.81 -6.86 -18.96
CA VAL A 129 -3.58 -6.80 -19.78
C VAL A 129 -3.59 -7.90 -20.84
N LYS A 130 -3.89 -9.15 -20.47
CA LYS A 130 -3.99 -10.28 -21.42
C LYS A 130 -5.07 -10.06 -22.49
N ALA A 131 -6.15 -9.37 -22.14
CA ALA A 131 -7.22 -9.00 -23.06
C ALA A 131 -6.93 -7.74 -23.90
N GLY A 132 -5.76 -7.10 -23.73
CA GLY A 132 -5.37 -5.88 -24.44
C GLY A 132 -6.13 -4.62 -24.00
N ARG A 133 -6.93 -4.68 -22.94
CA ARG A 133 -7.69 -3.52 -22.42
C ARG A 133 -6.86 -2.62 -21.51
N LEU A 134 -5.86 -3.17 -20.83
CA LEU A 134 -4.91 -2.42 -20.02
C LEU A 134 -3.52 -2.51 -20.65
N GLN A 135 -2.95 -1.34 -20.97
CA GLN A 135 -1.63 -1.27 -21.59
C GLN A 135 -0.53 -1.26 -20.53
N MET A 136 0.51 -2.05 -20.77
CA MET A 136 1.74 -2.02 -20.01
C MET A 136 2.85 -1.31 -20.79
N PRO A 137 3.83 -0.67 -20.11
CA PRO A 137 4.95 -0.07 -20.79
C PRO A 137 5.73 -1.11 -21.59
N LYS A 138 6.16 -0.72 -22.80
CA LYS A 138 6.96 -1.58 -23.72
C LYS A 138 8.45 -1.50 -23.41
N GLN A 139 8.89 -0.47 -22.69
CA GLN A 139 10.27 -0.24 -22.25
C GLN A 139 10.31 -0.25 -20.72
N PRO A 140 11.47 -0.46 -20.10
CA PRO A 140 11.62 -0.33 -18.66
C PRO A 140 11.08 1.02 -18.15
N ALA A 141 10.22 0.98 -17.13
CA ALA A 141 9.50 2.15 -16.66
C ALA A 141 9.69 2.36 -15.15
N ALA A 142 10.22 3.52 -14.77
CA ALA A 142 10.61 3.81 -13.41
C ALA A 142 9.43 4.28 -12.54
N LEU A 143 9.41 3.80 -11.31
CA LEU A 143 8.60 4.27 -10.19
C LEU A 143 9.52 4.48 -8.98
N TYR A 144 9.40 5.61 -8.33
CA TYR A 144 10.08 6.00 -7.10
C TYR A 144 9.07 6.07 -5.97
N VAL A 145 9.34 5.44 -4.84
CA VAL A 145 8.46 5.47 -3.67
C VAL A 145 9.25 5.95 -2.48
N TYR A 146 8.80 7.05 -1.85
CA TYR A 146 9.38 7.55 -0.61
C TYR A 146 8.40 7.36 0.52
N SER A 147 8.81 6.65 1.56
CA SER A 147 7.93 6.24 2.66
C SER A 147 8.56 6.50 4.03
N SER A 148 7.71 6.69 5.03
CA SER A 148 8.10 6.76 6.43
C SER A 148 6.95 6.30 7.33
N LYS A 149 7.21 6.17 8.63
CA LYS A 149 6.15 6.08 9.63
C LYS A 149 5.36 7.38 9.69
N GLU A 150 4.06 7.29 10.05
CA GLU A 150 3.21 8.48 10.20
C GLU A 150 3.77 9.48 11.22
N GLU A 151 4.32 9.01 12.32
CA GLU A 151 4.93 9.83 13.37
C GLU A 151 6.17 10.64 12.94
N ASP A 152 6.82 10.21 11.87
CA ASP A 152 7.98 10.90 11.28
C ASP A 152 7.58 11.95 10.21
N TYR A 153 6.31 12.02 9.82
CA TYR A 153 5.79 12.97 8.84
C TYR A 153 5.06 14.15 9.51
N ASN A 154 5.50 15.36 9.27
CA ASN A 154 4.83 16.56 9.73
C ASN A 154 3.85 17.09 8.68
N ARG A 155 2.56 16.91 8.89
CA ARG A 155 1.50 17.30 7.94
C ARG A 155 1.34 18.80 7.74
N THR A 156 1.88 19.61 8.66
CA THR A 156 1.85 21.10 8.57
C THR A 156 3.01 21.64 7.78
N THR A 157 4.20 21.04 7.90
CA THR A 157 5.43 21.56 7.24
C THR A 157 5.84 20.71 6.03
N GLY A 158 5.32 19.48 5.88
CA GLY A 158 5.72 18.53 4.86
C GLY A 158 7.10 17.91 5.08
N GLU A 159 7.66 18.04 6.28
CA GLU A 159 8.95 17.46 6.64
C GLU A 159 8.81 16.00 7.04
N VAL A 160 9.79 15.18 6.62
CA VAL A 160 9.91 13.76 6.97
C VAL A 160 11.24 13.56 7.68
N LYS A 161 11.21 13.11 8.93
CA LYS A 161 12.41 12.94 9.76
C LYS A 161 13.20 11.68 9.39
N LYS A 162 12.48 10.58 9.16
CA LYS A 162 13.07 9.28 8.82
C LYS A 162 12.29 8.68 7.66
N GLY A 163 12.77 8.89 6.47
CA GLY A 163 12.19 8.32 5.27
C GLY A 163 13.21 7.48 4.51
N TYR A 164 12.71 6.60 3.68
CA TYR A 164 13.53 5.79 2.78
C TYR A 164 12.94 5.79 1.38
N LEU A 165 13.83 5.83 0.39
CA LEU A 165 13.48 5.83 -1.02
C LEU A 165 13.65 4.42 -1.58
N ARG A 166 12.62 3.92 -2.26
CA ARG A 166 12.67 2.68 -3.04
C ARG A 166 12.64 2.98 -4.52
N TYR A 167 13.40 2.20 -5.29
CA TYR A 167 13.37 2.23 -6.74
C TYR A 167 12.67 0.98 -7.26
N VAL A 168 11.72 1.19 -8.16
CA VAL A 168 10.96 0.13 -8.81
C VAL A 168 11.08 0.35 -10.32
N ILE A 169 11.49 -0.68 -11.07
CA ILE A 169 11.58 -0.59 -12.51
C ILE A 169 10.69 -1.67 -13.10
N TYR A 170 9.56 -1.28 -13.65
CA TYR A 170 8.64 -2.20 -14.33
C TYR A 170 9.26 -2.69 -15.64
N ILE A 171 9.31 -4.01 -15.80
CA ILE A 171 9.83 -4.74 -16.94
C ILE A 171 8.88 -5.90 -17.27
N PRO A 172 7.68 -5.63 -17.78
CA PRO A 172 6.61 -6.61 -17.92
C PRO A 172 7.10 -7.90 -18.60
N TYR A 173 6.69 -9.04 -18.02
CA TYR A 173 7.04 -10.40 -18.45
C TYR A 173 8.51 -10.79 -18.34
N ALA A 174 9.38 -9.96 -17.77
CA ALA A 174 10.75 -10.35 -17.48
C ALA A 174 10.79 -11.49 -16.44
N THR A 175 11.77 -12.36 -16.59
CA THR A 175 11.95 -13.54 -15.74
C THR A 175 13.29 -13.50 -15.00
N VAL A 176 13.48 -14.40 -14.04
CA VAL A 176 14.79 -14.62 -13.42
C VAL A 176 15.85 -14.93 -14.48
N ALA A 177 15.53 -15.78 -15.47
CA ALA A 177 16.44 -16.14 -16.55
C ALA A 177 16.81 -14.97 -17.46
N SER A 178 15.87 -14.06 -17.76
CA SER A 178 16.13 -12.91 -18.63
C SER A 178 16.87 -11.77 -17.93
N THR A 179 16.81 -11.69 -16.59
CA THR A 179 17.42 -10.60 -15.81
C THR A 179 18.68 -11.01 -15.05
N GLY A 180 18.84 -12.30 -14.75
CA GLY A 180 19.86 -12.81 -13.84
C GLY A 180 19.64 -12.44 -12.37
N LEU A 181 18.50 -11.80 -12.03
CA LEU A 181 18.19 -11.34 -10.66
C LEU A 181 17.49 -12.44 -9.86
N PRO A 182 17.77 -12.56 -8.55
CA PRO A 182 17.04 -13.45 -7.66
C PRO A 182 15.62 -12.90 -7.39
N GLU A 183 14.69 -13.76 -6.94
CA GLU A 183 13.33 -13.35 -6.53
C GLU A 183 13.25 -12.78 -5.12
N LYS A 184 14.36 -12.75 -4.40
CA LYS A 184 14.50 -12.15 -3.05
C LYS A 184 15.83 -11.41 -2.98
N PRO A 185 15.91 -10.31 -2.22
CA PRO A 185 17.17 -9.59 -2.04
C PRO A 185 18.20 -10.51 -1.37
N SER A 186 19.42 -10.52 -1.88
CA SER A 186 20.55 -11.27 -1.30
C SER A 186 21.22 -10.53 -0.14
N ALA A 187 21.10 -9.20 -0.11
CA ALA A 187 21.54 -8.31 0.95
C ALA A 187 20.81 -6.96 0.82
N ASP A 188 20.95 -6.09 1.83
CA ASP A 188 20.39 -4.74 1.80
C ASP A 188 20.93 -3.95 0.58
N GLY A 189 20.07 -3.20 -0.08
CA GLY A 189 20.41 -2.43 -1.29
C GLY A 189 20.56 -3.26 -2.57
N MET A 190 20.59 -4.56 -2.50
CA MET A 190 20.75 -5.40 -3.69
C MET A 190 19.44 -5.52 -4.48
N PRO A 191 19.47 -5.46 -5.82
CA PRO A 191 18.28 -5.59 -6.66
C PRO A 191 17.74 -7.02 -6.66
N TRP A 192 16.42 -7.16 -6.77
CA TRP A 192 15.75 -8.45 -7.01
C TRP A 192 14.55 -8.24 -7.93
N ILE A 193 14.05 -9.32 -8.55
CA ILE A 193 12.86 -9.28 -9.40
C ILE A 193 11.63 -9.74 -8.60
N MET A 194 10.55 -8.96 -8.67
CA MET A 194 9.25 -9.34 -8.13
C MET A 194 8.28 -9.67 -9.27
N ASN A 195 7.37 -10.60 -9.00
CA ASN A 195 6.35 -11.05 -9.95
C ASN A 195 6.92 -11.51 -11.29
N ALA A 196 8.08 -12.19 -11.28
CA ALA A 196 8.77 -12.67 -12.46
C ALA A 196 7.83 -13.42 -13.42
N GLY A 197 7.93 -13.14 -14.73
CA GLY A 197 7.13 -13.76 -15.79
C GLY A 197 5.69 -13.25 -15.91
N THR A 198 5.28 -12.26 -15.13
CA THR A 198 3.93 -11.70 -15.17
C THR A 198 3.88 -10.29 -15.78
N HIS A 199 2.65 -9.80 -16.03
CA HIS A 199 2.41 -8.43 -16.50
C HIS A 199 3.03 -7.37 -15.58
N SER A 200 3.14 -7.64 -14.28
CA SER A 200 3.65 -6.71 -13.28
C SER A 200 5.07 -7.04 -12.82
N ALA A 201 5.85 -7.80 -13.62
CA ALA A 201 7.24 -8.06 -13.30
C ALA A 201 8.02 -6.73 -13.17
N HIS A 202 8.78 -6.60 -12.08
CA HIS A 202 9.57 -5.39 -11.82
C HIS A 202 10.80 -5.68 -10.97
N ILE A 203 11.82 -4.88 -11.17
CA ILE A 203 13.01 -4.87 -10.32
C ILE A 203 12.73 -3.96 -9.12
N MET A 204 13.07 -4.45 -7.94
CA MET A 204 13.06 -3.70 -6.68
C MET A 204 14.48 -3.42 -6.22
N ILE A 205 14.70 -2.19 -5.72
CA ILE A 205 15.93 -1.79 -5.04
C ILE A 205 15.55 -0.98 -3.81
N ASN A 206 15.97 -1.44 -2.63
CA ASN A 206 15.83 -0.72 -1.35
C ASN A 206 17.24 -0.31 -0.91
N PRO A 207 17.67 0.94 -1.19
CA PRO A 207 19.00 1.42 -0.80
C PRO A 207 19.16 1.51 0.70
#